data_fc98374e2ec023135ebd3642b15f50a2
#
_entry.id   fc98374e2ec023135ebd3642b15f50a2
#
_cell.length_a   1.000
_cell.length_b   1.000
_cell.length_c   1.000
_cell.angle_alpha   90.00
_cell.angle_beta   90.00
_cell.angle_gamma   90.00
#
_symmetry.space_group_name_H-M   'P 1'
#
loop_
_entity.id
_entity.type
_entity.pdbx_description
1 polymer ?
#
loop_
_entity_poly.entity_id
_entity_poly.type
_entity_poly.pdbx_seq_one_letter_code
_entity_poly.pdbx_strand_id
1 'polypeptide(L)'
;MADKTALVVGASRGIGLGLVKELADRGWSVIATRRSASSDKGLEAFASSSSGKVRLESVDIEDPASIDALVGRLKGQDLDLVFVNAGISGSHSTMAKLTRDEAAQVFMTNSVGPVHVAESLQDQVRDGGVIAVMTSGLGSVASDFHFGSGANLYSASKAALNKLTRGFAAALGDRKITVLCMSPGFVRTDMGGPNAWISVEESAKGVIDVVEAKAGTGQHGFYGHDGKTVPW
;
A
#
# COMPACT_ATOMS: atom_id res chain seq x y z
N MET A 1 15.20 22.51 -0.28
CA MET A 1 13.89 21.95 0.04
C MET A 1 14.10 20.93 1.15
N ALA A 2 13.27 20.85 2.18
CA ALA A 2 13.41 19.81 3.18
C ALA A 2 13.29 18.43 2.52
N ASP A 3 14.14 17.49 2.95
CA ASP A 3 14.11 16.13 2.40
C ASP A 3 12.79 15.46 2.80
N LYS A 4 12.00 15.03 1.82
CA LYS A 4 10.75 14.31 2.06
C LYS A 4 11.04 12.89 2.53
N THR A 5 10.28 12.41 3.49
CA THR A 5 10.41 11.05 4.03
C THR A 5 9.17 10.21 3.74
N ALA A 6 9.37 9.05 3.16
CA ALA A 6 8.31 8.07 2.89
C ALA A 6 8.53 6.77 3.67
N LEU A 7 7.46 6.21 4.22
CA LEU A 7 7.40 4.83 4.68
C LEU A 7 6.64 4.00 3.65
N VAL A 8 7.26 2.93 3.15
CA VAL A 8 6.62 1.96 2.26
C VAL A 8 6.52 0.61 2.96
N VAL A 9 5.29 0.20 3.29
CA VAL A 9 5.01 -1.06 3.97
C VAL A 9 4.73 -2.17 2.96
N GLY A 10 5.51 -3.26 3.01
CA GLY A 10 5.44 -4.36 2.04
C GLY A 10 6.27 -4.08 0.78
N ALA A 11 7.54 -3.73 0.97
CA ALA A 11 8.46 -3.29 -0.08
C ALA A 11 9.37 -4.40 -0.65
N SER A 12 9.26 -5.64 -0.18
CA SER A 12 10.24 -6.71 -0.48
C SER A 12 10.32 -7.11 -1.96
N ARG A 13 9.28 -6.86 -2.76
CA ARG A 13 9.19 -7.24 -4.17
C ARG A 13 8.08 -6.48 -4.92
N GLY A 14 8.00 -6.72 -6.22
CA GLY A 14 6.90 -6.26 -7.08
C GLY A 14 6.67 -4.76 -6.99
N ILE A 15 5.42 -4.34 -6.89
CA ILE A 15 5.04 -2.92 -6.87
C ILE A 15 5.68 -2.19 -5.68
N GLY A 16 5.72 -2.81 -4.49
CA GLY A 16 6.31 -2.19 -3.31
C GLY A 16 7.79 -1.85 -3.49
N LEU A 17 8.57 -2.75 -4.09
CA LEU A 17 9.96 -2.46 -4.45
C LEU A 17 10.05 -1.37 -5.55
N GLY A 18 9.13 -1.39 -6.50
CA GLY A 18 9.02 -0.33 -7.53
C GLY A 18 8.77 1.03 -6.91
N LEU A 19 7.85 1.14 -5.95
CA LEU A 19 7.57 2.39 -5.22
C LEU A 19 8.80 2.91 -4.48
N VAL A 20 9.56 2.02 -3.81
CA VAL A 20 10.81 2.41 -3.11
C VAL A 20 11.82 2.98 -4.09
N LYS A 21 12.02 2.33 -5.23
CA LYS A 21 12.94 2.79 -6.28
C LYS A 21 12.52 4.16 -6.81
N GLU A 22 11.26 4.30 -7.21
CA GLU A 22 10.72 5.54 -7.76
C GLU A 22 10.85 6.71 -6.79
N LEU A 23 10.52 6.51 -5.50
CA LEU A 23 10.68 7.54 -4.47
C LEU A 23 12.15 7.93 -4.26
N ALA A 24 13.06 6.96 -4.18
CA ALA A 24 14.49 7.22 -4.03
C ALA A 24 15.07 7.97 -5.23
N ASP A 25 14.64 7.65 -6.45
CA ASP A 25 15.04 8.33 -7.68
C ASP A 25 14.53 9.78 -7.73
N ARG A 26 13.36 10.06 -7.11
CA ARG A 26 12.84 11.43 -6.91
C ARG A 26 13.52 12.18 -5.75
N GLY A 27 14.47 11.57 -5.07
CA GLY A 27 15.25 12.22 -4.00
C GLY A 27 14.61 12.13 -2.61
N TRP A 28 13.59 11.25 -2.40
CA TRP A 28 13.02 11.02 -1.08
C TRP A 28 13.94 10.13 -0.22
N SER A 29 13.92 10.36 1.07
CA SER A 29 14.38 9.39 2.05
C SER A 29 13.30 8.34 2.25
N VAL A 30 13.64 7.05 2.10
CA VAL A 30 12.64 5.97 2.10
C VAL A 30 12.91 4.98 3.24
N ILE A 31 11.90 4.75 4.06
CA ILE A 31 11.86 3.66 5.02
C ILE A 31 11.07 2.54 4.37
N ALA A 32 11.74 1.43 4.04
CA ALA A 32 11.15 0.32 3.32
C ALA A 32 11.01 -0.90 4.22
N THR A 33 9.81 -1.48 4.31
CA THR A 33 9.60 -2.62 5.21
C THR A 33 9.47 -3.95 4.48
N ARG A 34 9.90 -5.01 5.17
CA ARG A 34 9.70 -6.41 4.81
C ARG A 34 9.30 -7.22 6.05
N ARG A 35 8.64 -8.38 5.89
CA ARG A 35 8.34 -9.26 7.03
C ARG A 35 9.60 -9.92 7.57
N SER A 36 10.43 -10.42 6.67
CA SER A 36 11.70 -11.07 7.01
C SER A 36 12.71 -10.91 5.86
N ALA A 37 13.98 -11.13 6.15
CA ALA A 37 15.04 -11.13 5.13
C ALA A 37 14.80 -12.21 4.04
N SER A 38 14.22 -13.35 4.40
CA SER A 38 13.94 -14.44 3.45
C SER A 38 12.87 -14.10 2.40
N SER A 39 12.03 -13.09 2.64
CA SER A 39 11.02 -12.63 1.68
C SER A 39 11.55 -11.58 0.70
N ASP A 40 12.79 -11.17 0.87
CA ASP A 40 13.42 -10.11 0.09
C ASP A 40 13.84 -10.62 -1.30
N LYS A 41 13.42 -9.92 -2.32
CA LYS A 41 13.80 -10.19 -3.71
C LYS A 41 14.43 -8.93 -4.35
N GLY A 42 15.50 -8.43 -3.75
CA GLY A 42 16.27 -7.33 -4.29
C GLY A 42 16.15 -6.01 -3.53
N LEU A 43 15.33 -5.90 -2.50
CA LEU A 43 15.20 -4.68 -1.70
C LEU A 43 16.50 -4.37 -0.93
N GLU A 44 17.13 -5.39 -0.32
CA GLU A 44 18.39 -5.22 0.42
C GLU A 44 19.54 -4.79 -0.49
N ALA A 45 19.64 -5.38 -1.68
CA ALA A 45 20.63 -4.99 -2.68
C ALA A 45 20.42 -3.54 -3.12
N PHE A 46 19.16 -3.13 -3.37
CA PHE A 46 18.83 -1.76 -3.72
C PHE A 46 19.13 -0.78 -2.58
N ALA A 47 18.73 -1.11 -1.35
CA ALA A 47 19.02 -0.28 -0.18
C ALA A 47 20.52 -0.05 0.00
N SER A 48 21.34 -1.11 -0.14
CA SER A 48 22.80 -1.03 -0.04
C SER A 48 23.42 -0.12 -1.12
N SER A 49 22.83 -0.06 -2.32
CA SER A 49 23.30 0.79 -3.42
C SER A 49 22.74 2.22 -3.40
N SER A 50 21.79 2.52 -2.52
CA SER A 50 21.03 3.77 -2.50
C SER A 50 21.75 4.97 -1.87
N SER A 51 23.03 4.81 -1.49
CA SER A 51 23.82 5.88 -0.81
C SER A 51 23.14 6.42 0.45
N GLY A 52 22.48 5.54 1.22
CA GLY A 52 21.81 5.88 2.47
C GLY A 52 20.38 6.44 2.33
N LYS A 53 19.85 6.58 1.11
CA LYS A 53 18.48 7.05 0.89
C LYS A 53 17.42 6.05 1.33
N VAL A 54 17.72 4.75 1.36
CA VAL A 54 16.78 3.70 1.74
C VAL A 54 17.23 3.00 3.02
N ARG A 55 16.39 3.08 4.04
CA ARG A 55 16.54 2.37 5.31
C ARG A 55 15.56 1.19 5.37
N LEU A 56 16.03 0.03 5.84
CA LEU A 56 15.20 -1.15 5.98
C LEU A 56 14.65 -1.28 7.38
N GLU A 57 13.38 -1.66 7.45
CA GLU A 57 12.66 -1.99 8.67
C GLU A 57 11.90 -3.32 8.49
N SER A 58 11.40 -3.88 9.60
CA SER A 58 10.59 -5.09 9.56
C SER A 58 9.22 -4.84 10.18
N VAL A 59 8.18 -5.38 9.55
CA VAL A 59 6.83 -5.43 10.11
C VAL A 59 6.05 -6.59 9.52
N ASP A 60 5.30 -7.27 10.36
CA ASP A 60 4.18 -8.13 9.97
C ASP A 60 2.89 -7.38 10.27
N ILE A 61 2.13 -7.04 9.25
CA ILE A 61 0.89 -6.26 9.40
C ILE A 61 -0.29 -7.10 9.92
N GLU A 62 -0.12 -8.40 10.04
CA GLU A 62 -1.09 -9.31 10.67
C GLU A 62 -0.86 -9.43 12.20
N ASP A 63 0.30 -8.98 12.69
CA ASP A 63 0.67 -9.00 14.10
C ASP A 63 0.65 -7.60 14.72
N PRO A 64 -0.33 -7.30 15.59
CA PRO A 64 -0.40 -6.01 16.29
C PRO A 64 0.88 -5.63 17.03
N ALA A 65 1.54 -6.61 17.69
CA ALA A 65 2.79 -6.34 18.43
C ALA A 65 3.93 -5.94 17.48
N SER A 66 3.96 -6.49 16.27
CA SER A 66 4.92 -6.11 15.24
C SER A 66 4.67 -4.70 14.72
N ILE A 67 3.40 -4.29 14.59
CA ILE A 67 3.02 -2.91 14.21
C ILE A 67 3.45 -1.94 15.32
N ASP A 68 3.12 -2.22 16.58
CA ASP A 68 3.51 -1.39 17.74
C ASP A 68 5.03 -1.22 17.83
N ALA A 69 5.77 -2.29 17.58
CA ALA A 69 7.24 -2.25 17.57
C ALA A 69 7.77 -1.36 16.43
N LEU A 70 7.15 -1.38 15.22
CA LEU A 70 7.50 -0.47 14.13
C LEU A 70 7.23 0.99 14.54
N VAL A 71 6.04 1.28 15.07
CA VAL A 71 5.66 2.63 15.57
C VAL A 71 6.69 3.13 16.58
N GLY A 72 7.10 2.28 17.53
CA GLY A 72 8.13 2.61 18.50
C GLY A 72 9.48 2.97 17.88
N ARG A 73 9.92 2.24 16.85
CA ARG A 73 11.19 2.53 16.15
C ARG A 73 11.12 3.79 15.29
N LEU A 74 9.93 4.19 14.87
CA LEU A 74 9.69 5.39 14.07
C LEU A 74 9.31 6.61 14.91
N LYS A 75 9.30 6.49 16.25
CA LYS A 75 8.91 7.59 17.14
C LYS A 75 9.79 8.84 16.93
N GLY A 76 9.12 9.97 16.70
CA GLY A 76 9.79 11.25 16.42
C GLY A 76 10.25 11.41 14.96
N GLN A 77 9.93 10.44 14.10
CA GLN A 77 10.14 10.57 12.66
C GLN A 77 8.93 11.29 12.03
N ASP A 78 9.18 12.41 11.36
CA ASP A 78 8.18 13.09 10.55
C ASP A 78 8.06 12.42 9.20
N LEU A 79 6.87 11.97 8.82
CA LEU A 79 6.58 11.30 7.55
C LEU A 79 5.75 12.22 6.65
N ASP A 80 6.17 12.36 5.38
CA ASP A 80 5.38 12.99 4.32
C ASP A 80 4.44 12.00 3.66
N LEU A 81 4.83 10.70 3.65
CA LEU A 81 4.06 9.64 3.04
C LEU A 81 4.15 8.36 3.88
N VAL A 82 3.00 7.78 4.21
CA VAL A 82 2.87 6.39 4.63
C VAL A 82 2.14 5.65 3.51
N PHE A 83 2.83 4.73 2.84
CA PHE A 83 2.23 3.92 1.77
C PHE A 83 2.15 2.46 2.20
N VAL A 84 0.93 1.95 2.43
CA VAL A 84 0.71 0.54 2.79
C VAL A 84 0.39 -0.26 1.52
N ASN A 85 1.42 -0.95 1.00
CA ASN A 85 1.33 -1.75 -0.22
C ASN A 85 1.12 -3.25 0.06
N ALA A 86 1.42 -3.74 1.25
CA ALA A 86 1.32 -5.16 1.60
C ALA A 86 -0.05 -5.76 1.25
N GLY A 87 -0.03 -6.96 0.69
CA GLY A 87 -1.24 -7.68 0.30
C GLY A 87 -0.92 -9.02 -0.35
N ILE A 88 -1.93 -9.89 -0.38
CA ILE A 88 -1.87 -11.23 -0.97
C ILE A 88 -3.06 -11.45 -1.91
N SER A 89 -2.90 -12.32 -2.93
CA SER A 89 -4.01 -12.74 -3.79
C SER A 89 -4.98 -13.68 -3.08
N GLY A 90 -4.48 -14.42 -2.10
CA GLY A 90 -5.24 -15.47 -1.44
C GLY A 90 -5.46 -16.69 -2.34
N SER A 91 -6.39 -17.54 -1.90
CA SER A 91 -6.84 -18.72 -2.66
C SER A 91 -7.71 -18.32 -3.84
N HIS A 92 -7.55 -19.02 -4.95
CA HIS A 92 -8.45 -18.92 -6.13
C HIS A 92 -9.64 -19.90 -6.04
N SER A 93 -9.94 -20.41 -4.86
CA SER A 93 -11.09 -21.27 -4.62
C SER A 93 -12.41 -20.55 -4.85
N THR A 94 -13.43 -21.31 -5.25
CA THR A 94 -14.81 -20.80 -5.27
C THR A 94 -15.30 -20.57 -3.82
N MET A 95 -16.26 -19.68 -3.63
CA MET A 95 -16.82 -19.39 -2.30
C MET A 95 -17.31 -20.65 -1.57
N ALA A 96 -17.85 -21.63 -2.30
CA ALA A 96 -18.32 -22.90 -1.74
C ALA A 96 -17.22 -23.81 -1.18
N LYS A 97 -15.97 -23.58 -1.58
CA LYS A 97 -14.79 -24.38 -1.14
C LYS A 97 -13.86 -23.59 -0.24
N LEU A 98 -14.15 -22.32 -0.01
CA LEU A 98 -13.33 -21.44 0.80
C LEU A 98 -13.36 -21.86 2.26
N THR A 99 -12.20 -22.00 2.88
CA THR A 99 -12.10 -22.25 4.31
C THR A 99 -12.16 -20.92 5.11
N ARG A 100 -12.53 -21.03 6.39
CA ARG A 100 -12.53 -19.89 7.30
C ARG A 100 -11.12 -19.26 7.42
N ASP A 101 -10.09 -20.08 7.50
CA ASP A 101 -8.71 -19.61 7.71
C ASP A 101 -8.18 -18.87 6.47
N GLU A 102 -8.47 -19.37 5.27
CA GLU A 102 -8.14 -18.67 4.03
C GLU A 102 -8.84 -17.30 3.94
N ALA A 103 -10.13 -17.26 4.28
CA ALA A 103 -10.88 -16.01 4.31
C ALA A 103 -10.29 -15.04 5.33
N ALA A 104 -10.05 -15.51 6.56
CA ALA A 104 -9.49 -14.71 7.63
C ALA A 104 -8.11 -14.13 7.22
N GLN A 105 -7.22 -14.96 6.70
CA GLN A 105 -5.90 -14.52 6.26
C GLN A 105 -5.98 -13.41 5.21
N VAL A 106 -6.82 -13.57 4.18
CA VAL A 106 -6.95 -12.57 3.11
C VAL A 106 -7.52 -11.27 3.65
N PHE A 107 -8.55 -11.30 4.50
CA PHE A 107 -9.13 -10.08 5.07
C PHE A 107 -8.18 -9.40 6.07
N MET A 108 -7.47 -10.16 6.90
CA MET A 108 -6.49 -9.60 7.83
C MET A 108 -5.36 -8.92 7.08
N THR A 109 -4.76 -9.58 6.09
CA THR A 109 -3.63 -9.03 5.32
C THR A 109 -4.06 -7.87 4.41
N ASN A 110 -5.20 -7.99 3.70
CA ASN A 110 -5.57 -7.04 2.65
C ASN A 110 -6.43 -5.87 3.13
N SER A 111 -7.08 -5.99 4.28
CA SER A 111 -8.07 -5.01 4.73
C SER A 111 -7.76 -4.46 6.13
N VAL A 112 -7.71 -5.32 7.15
CA VAL A 112 -7.57 -4.90 8.54
C VAL A 112 -6.15 -4.40 8.82
N GLY A 113 -5.14 -5.19 8.48
CA GLY A 113 -3.73 -4.85 8.71
C GLY A 113 -3.30 -3.50 8.12
N PRO A 114 -3.61 -3.22 6.84
CA PRO A 114 -3.30 -1.91 6.24
C PRO A 114 -3.91 -0.72 6.98
N VAL A 115 -5.16 -0.83 7.43
CA VAL A 115 -5.82 0.25 8.17
C VAL A 115 -5.27 0.36 9.58
N HIS A 116 -4.97 -0.76 10.24
CA HIS A 116 -4.29 -0.75 11.54
C HIS A 116 -2.94 -0.04 11.47
N VAL A 117 -2.12 -0.31 10.45
CA VAL A 117 -0.86 0.42 10.22
C VAL A 117 -1.11 1.92 10.03
N ALA A 118 -2.12 2.30 9.23
CA ALA A 118 -2.47 3.70 8.97
C ALA A 118 -2.89 4.42 10.25
N GLU A 119 -3.77 3.81 11.07
CA GLU A 119 -4.21 4.34 12.35
C GLU A 119 -3.06 4.48 13.35
N SER A 120 -2.18 3.49 13.43
CA SER A 120 -1.06 3.49 14.38
C SER A 120 0.04 4.51 14.05
N LEU A 121 0.15 4.91 12.77
CA LEU A 121 1.19 5.84 12.31
C LEU A 121 0.66 7.25 11.99
N GLN A 122 -0.65 7.49 12.09
CA GLN A 122 -1.24 8.77 11.69
C GLN A 122 -0.60 9.98 12.38
N ASP A 123 -0.22 9.86 13.65
CA ASP A 123 0.37 10.96 14.43
C ASP A 123 1.81 11.31 14.00
N GLN A 124 2.46 10.44 13.25
CA GLN A 124 3.79 10.66 12.68
C GLN A 124 3.72 11.25 11.27
N VAL A 125 2.53 11.29 10.66
CA VAL A 125 2.32 11.94 9.37
C VAL A 125 2.08 13.42 9.62
N ARG A 126 2.90 14.26 9.00
CA ARG A 126 2.77 15.72 9.14
C ARG A 126 1.51 16.24 8.43
N ASP A 127 1.04 17.41 8.83
CA ASP A 127 -0.02 18.10 8.10
C ASP A 127 0.42 18.39 6.67
N GLY A 128 -0.47 18.12 5.71
CA GLY A 128 -0.15 18.16 4.29
C GLY A 128 0.44 16.84 3.76
N GLY A 129 0.75 15.88 4.62
CA GLY A 129 1.22 14.56 4.25
C GLY A 129 0.13 13.65 3.67
N VAL A 130 0.54 12.45 3.29
CA VAL A 130 -0.33 11.46 2.61
C VAL A 130 -0.27 10.13 3.35
N ILE A 131 -1.43 9.52 3.54
CA ILE A 131 -1.57 8.09 3.87
C ILE A 131 -2.22 7.41 2.67
N ALA A 132 -1.53 6.47 2.06
CA ALA A 132 -2.01 5.73 0.91
C ALA A 132 -2.06 4.23 1.18
N VAL A 133 -3.10 3.57 0.69
CA VAL A 133 -3.22 2.10 0.73
C VAL A 133 -3.30 1.56 -0.69
N MET A 134 -2.59 0.44 -0.94
CA MET A 134 -2.68 -0.25 -2.22
C MET A 134 -3.94 -1.13 -2.24
N THR A 135 -4.95 -0.66 -2.95
CA THR A 135 -6.16 -1.42 -3.24
C THR A 135 -6.11 -2.04 -4.64
N SER A 136 -7.21 -2.11 -5.31
CA SER A 136 -7.35 -2.64 -6.68
C SER A 136 -8.63 -2.10 -7.31
N GLY A 137 -8.65 -1.94 -8.63
CA GLY A 137 -9.89 -1.69 -9.37
C GLY A 137 -10.95 -2.76 -9.12
N LEU A 138 -10.53 -3.98 -8.80
CA LEU A 138 -11.42 -5.08 -8.37
C LEU A 138 -12.12 -4.83 -7.03
N GLY A 139 -11.65 -3.89 -6.22
CA GLY A 139 -12.32 -3.44 -4.99
C GLY A 139 -13.44 -2.44 -5.23
N SER A 140 -13.69 -2.02 -6.46
CA SER A 140 -14.82 -1.18 -6.83
C SER A 140 -16.09 -2.02 -6.93
N VAL A 141 -17.09 -1.69 -6.12
CA VAL A 141 -18.42 -2.35 -6.15
C VAL A 141 -19.26 -1.80 -7.31
N ALA A 142 -18.98 -0.59 -7.75
CA ALA A 142 -19.68 0.05 -8.85
C ALA A 142 -19.12 -0.31 -10.24
N SER A 143 -17.98 -1.03 -10.30
CA SER A 143 -17.37 -1.44 -11.56
C SER A 143 -17.85 -2.83 -11.99
N ASP A 144 -18.19 -2.98 -13.26
CA ASP A 144 -18.50 -4.29 -13.86
C ASP A 144 -17.25 -5.14 -14.16
N PHE A 145 -16.06 -4.59 -13.88
CA PHE A 145 -14.80 -5.29 -14.15
C PHE A 145 -14.52 -6.40 -13.12
N HIS A 146 -14.35 -7.64 -13.60
CA HIS A 146 -14.07 -8.80 -12.76
C HIS A 146 -13.21 -9.83 -13.47
N PHE A 147 -12.42 -10.60 -12.71
CA PHE A 147 -11.59 -11.72 -13.22
C PHE A 147 -12.22 -13.10 -12.97
N GLY A 148 -13.54 -13.19 -12.97
CA GLY A 148 -14.26 -14.44 -12.69
C GLY A 148 -14.29 -14.82 -11.21
N SER A 149 -14.89 -15.98 -10.90
CA SER A 149 -15.20 -16.39 -9.53
C SER A 149 -13.96 -16.64 -8.65
N GLY A 150 -12.80 -16.95 -9.21
CA GLY A 150 -11.56 -17.17 -8.48
C GLY A 150 -10.96 -15.89 -7.83
N ALA A 151 -11.39 -14.71 -8.28
CA ALA A 151 -10.92 -13.45 -7.73
C ALA A 151 -11.88 -12.83 -6.69
N ASN A 152 -13.00 -13.48 -6.38
CA ASN A 152 -14.06 -12.89 -5.56
C ASN A 152 -13.61 -12.57 -4.14
N LEU A 153 -12.85 -13.47 -3.49
CA LEU A 153 -12.33 -13.25 -2.15
C LEU A 153 -11.38 -12.04 -2.11
N TYR A 154 -10.46 -11.98 -3.07
CA TYR A 154 -9.54 -10.86 -3.21
C TYR A 154 -10.31 -9.55 -3.44
N SER A 155 -11.25 -9.54 -4.38
CA SER A 155 -12.09 -8.37 -4.70
C SER A 155 -12.86 -7.88 -3.48
N ALA A 156 -13.49 -8.80 -2.75
CA ALA A 156 -14.21 -8.50 -1.51
C ALA A 156 -13.28 -7.91 -0.45
N SER A 157 -12.05 -8.42 -0.30
CA SER A 157 -11.08 -7.88 0.64
C SER A 157 -10.63 -6.47 0.26
N LYS A 158 -10.47 -6.16 -1.03
CA LYS A 158 -10.12 -4.81 -1.50
C LYS A 158 -11.29 -3.82 -1.39
N ALA A 159 -12.53 -4.29 -1.57
CA ALA A 159 -13.73 -3.49 -1.27
C ALA A 159 -13.83 -3.17 0.24
N ALA A 160 -13.55 -4.16 1.09
CA ALA A 160 -13.47 -3.95 2.53
C ALA A 160 -12.37 -2.96 2.92
N LEU A 161 -11.17 -3.05 2.33
CA LEU A 161 -10.10 -2.07 2.50
C LEU A 161 -10.57 -0.66 2.15
N ASN A 162 -11.22 -0.48 1.00
CA ASN A 162 -11.75 0.81 0.56
C ASN A 162 -12.74 1.38 1.59
N LYS A 163 -13.65 0.54 2.11
CA LYS A 163 -14.63 0.95 3.11
C LYS A 163 -14.00 1.33 4.45
N LEU A 164 -13.05 0.52 4.93
CA LEU A 164 -12.33 0.78 6.18
C LEU A 164 -11.48 2.05 6.07
N THR A 165 -10.76 2.24 4.96
CA THR A 165 -9.95 3.43 4.71
C THR A 165 -10.82 4.70 4.66
N ARG A 166 -12.04 4.61 4.13
CA ARG A 166 -13.00 5.72 4.15
C ARG A 166 -13.44 6.08 5.57
N GLY A 167 -13.65 5.07 6.43
CA GLY A 167 -13.94 5.28 7.85
C GLY A 167 -12.78 5.94 8.57
N PHE A 168 -11.57 5.45 8.35
CA PHE A 168 -10.34 6.05 8.89
C PHE A 168 -10.17 7.51 8.45
N ALA A 169 -10.34 7.82 7.17
CA ALA A 169 -10.23 9.19 6.67
C ALA A 169 -11.24 10.13 7.35
N ALA A 170 -12.46 9.67 7.60
CA ALA A 170 -13.47 10.46 8.33
C ALA A 170 -13.11 10.67 9.80
N ALA A 171 -12.39 9.73 10.43
CA ALA A 171 -11.97 9.82 11.82
C ALA A 171 -10.78 10.77 12.06
N LEU A 172 -10.03 11.13 11.00
CA LEU A 172 -8.91 12.09 11.10
C LEU A 172 -9.38 13.52 11.47
N GLY A 173 -10.66 13.84 11.34
CA GLY A 173 -11.22 15.13 11.70
C GLY A 173 -10.60 16.27 10.90
N ASP A 174 -10.11 17.31 11.62
CA ASP A 174 -9.55 18.52 11.00
C ASP A 174 -8.09 18.39 10.56
N ARG A 175 -7.48 17.22 10.71
CA ARG A 175 -6.12 16.97 10.24
C ARG A 175 -6.04 17.07 8.72
N LYS A 176 -5.06 17.83 8.23
CA LYS A 176 -4.86 18.03 6.78
C LYS A 176 -4.04 16.89 6.15
N ILE A 177 -4.43 15.64 6.45
CA ILE A 177 -3.81 14.45 5.87
C ILE A 177 -4.65 14.02 4.65
N THR A 178 -4.00 13.84 3.52
CA THR A 178 -4.63 13.27 2.32
C THR A 178 -4.66 11.75 2.43
N VAL A 179 -5.81 11.11 2.24
CA VAL A 179 -5.96 9.65 2.32
C VAL A 179 -6.32 9.07 0.96
N LEU A 180 -5.49 8.18 0.43
CA LEU A 180 -5.62 7.65 -0.92
C LEU A 180 -5.80 6.13 -0.94
N CYS A 181 -6.83 5.66 -1.64
CA CYS A 181 -6.92 4.27 -2.11
C CYS A 181 -6.35 4.22 -3.54
N MET A 182 -5.28 3.46 -3.76
CA MET A 182 -4.58 3.42 -5.05
C MET A 182 -4.79 2.08 -5.76
N SER A 183 -5.26 2.14 -7.01
CA SER A 183 -5.27 0.98 -7.90
C SER A 183 -4.04 1.01 -8.81
N PRO A 184 -3.17 -0.02 -8.74
CA PRO A 184 -1.90 -0.01 -9.47
C PRO A 184 -2.03 -0.33 -10.96
N GLY A 185 -3.23 -0.69 -11.43
CA GLY A 185 -3.42 -1.33 -12.73
C GLY A 185 -3.18 -2.84 -12.68
N PHE A 186 -3.18 -3.50 -13.84
CA PHE A 186 -2.83 -4.91 -13.96
C PHE A 186 -1.34 -5.03 -14.30
N VAL A 187 -0.54 -5.35 -13.28
CA VAL A 187 0.92 -5.18 -13.27
C VAL A 187 1.65 -6.53 -13.37
N ARG A 188 2.68 -6.61 -14.21
CA ARG A 188 3.55 -7.79 -14.36
C ARG A 188 4.38 -8.01 -13.09
N THR A 189 3.84 -8.82 -12.19
CA THR A 189 4.41 -9.25 -10.92
C THR A 189 4.17 -10.74 -10.71
N ASP A 190 4.70 -11.31 -9.64
CA ASP A 190 4.37 -12.70 -9.26
C ASP A 190 2.84 -12.91 -9.11
N MET A 191 2.11 -11.86 -8.68
CA MET A 191 0.65 -11.90 -8.51
C MET A 191 -0.11 -11.70 -9.83
N GLY A 192 0.31 -10.75 -10.65
CA GLY A 192 -0.39 -10.42 -11.90
C GLY A 192 -0.03 -11.34 -13.07
N GLY A 193 1.12 -12.01 -12.98
CA GLY A 193 1.61 -12.89 -14.03
C GLY A 193 2.21 -12.16 -15.24
N PRO A 194 2.77 -12.93 -16.20
CA PRO A 194 3.51 -12.36 -17.35
C PRO A 194 2.60 -11.64 -18.37
N ASN A 195 1.30 -11.99 -18.38
CA ASN A 195 0.33 -11.43 -19.34
C ASN A 195 -0.32 -10.13 -18.83
N ALA A 196 0.11 -9.60 -17.69
CA ALA A 196 -0.38 -8.32 -17.22
C ALA A 196 0.08 -7.17 -18.13
N TRP A 197 -0.66 -6.06 -18.11
CA TRP A 197 -0.59 -5.04 -19.17
C TRP A 197 0.57 -4.08 -19.02
N ILE A 198 0.90 -3.72 -17.76
CA ILE A 198 1.92 -2.68 -17.49
C ILE A 198 3.07 -3.23 -16.66
N SER A 199 4.20 -2.56 -16.72
CA SER A 199 5.37 -2.90 -15.91
C SER A 199 5.24 -2.41 -14.47
N VAL A 200 6.12 -2.89 -13.59
CA VAL A 200 6.21 -2.40 -12.21
C VAL A 200 6.62 -0.92 -12.20
N GLU A 201 7.53 -0.54 -13.07
CA GLU A 201 8.06 0.82 -13.20
C GLU A 201 6.97 1.80 -13.64
N GLU A 202 6.18 1.45 -14.67
CA GLU A 202 5.04 2.26 -15.14
C GLU A 202 4.00 2.44 -14.03
N SER A 203 3.66 1.35 -13.34
CA SER A 203 2.70 1.39 -12.23
C SER A 203 3.21 2.26 -11.07
N ALA A 204 4.44 2.02 -10.62
CA ALA A 204 5.04 2.75 -9.50
C ALA A 204 5.14 4.26 -9.80
N LYS A 205 5.62 4.60 -11.00
CA LYS A 205 5.71 6.00 -11.44
C LYS A 205 4.33 6.66 -11.39
N GLY A 206 3.32 6.06 -12.01
CA GLY A 206 1.98 6.62 -12.06
C GLY A 206 1.35 6.75 -10.67
N VAL A 207 1.52 5.76 -9.80
CA VAL A 207 1.05 5.83 -8.41
C VAL A 207 1.69 7.00 -7.65
N ILE A 208 3.02 7.19 -7.77
CA ILE A 208 3.70 8.29 -7.08
C ILE A 208 3.33 9.65 -7.69
N ASP A 209 3.13 9.74 -9.01
CA ASP A 209 2.60 10.95 -9.65
C ASP A 209 1.26 11.39 -9.03
N VAL A 210 0.35 10.43 -8.81
CA VAL A 210 -0.95 10.71 -8.16
C VAL A 210 -0.77 11.11 -6.69
N VAL A 211 0.08 10.43 -5.94
CA VAL A 211 0.38 10.75 -4.54
C VAL A 211 0.88 12.18 -4.42
N GLU A 212 1.85 12.58 -5.25
CA GLU A 212 2.42 13.94 -5.22
C GLU A 212 1.40 14.99 -5.67
N ALA A 213 0.60 14.70 -6.69
CA ALA A 213 -0.43 15.63 -7.19
C ALA A 213 -1.57 15.85 -6.17
N LYS A 214 -1.83 14.89 -5.29
CA LYS A 214 -2.90 14.96 -4.28
C LYS A 214 -2.40 15.37 -2.89
N ALA A 215 -1.09 15.37 -2.65
CA ALA A 215 -0.53 15.79 -1.37
C ALA A 215 -1.01 17.17 -0.96
N GLY A 216 -1.30 17.37 0.32
CA GLY A 216 -1.75 18.65 0.88
C GLY A 216 -3.21 19.01 0.60
N THR A 217 -3.97 18.18 -0.12
CA THR A 217 -5.40 18.48 -0.40
C THR A 217 -6.31 18.17 0.78
N GLY A 218 -5.89 17.32 1.72
CA GLY A 218 -6.73 16.82 2.81
C GLY A 218 -7.93 15.99 2.34
N GLN A 219 -7.93 15.54 1.09
CA GLN A 219 -9.04 14.80 0.50
C GLN A 219 -8.88 13.30 0.69
N HIS A 220 -10.00 12.58 0.65
CA HIS A 220 -10.04 11.14 0.49
C HIS A 220 -10.56 10.77 -0.89
N GLY A 221 -9.85 9.84 -1.57
CA GLY A 221 -10.24 9.41 -2.91
C GLY A 221 -9.67 8.06 -3.33
N PHE A 222 -10.29 7.48 -4.36
CA PHE A 222 -9.87 6.24 -4.98
C PHE A 222 -9.43 6.53 -6.43
N TYR A 223 -8.16 6.27 -6.72
CA TYR A 223 -7.53 6.63 -7.99
C TYR A 223 -6.78 5.44 -8.60
N GLY A 224 -6.78 5.40 -9.93
CA GLY A 224 -5.88 4.57 -10.71
C GLY A 224 -4.45 5.15 -10.78
N HIS A 225 -3.48 4.32 -11.13
CA HIS A 225 -2.10 4.76 -11.43
C HIS A 225 -2.04 5.78 -12.58
N ASP A 226 -3.07 5.85 -13.41
CA ASP A 226 -3.22 6.82 -14.50
C ASP A 226 -3.86 8.16 -14.07
N GLY A 227 -4.07 8.33 -12.76
CA GLY A 227 -4.67 9.53 -12.17
C GLY A 227 -6.19 9.63 -12.28
N LYS A 228 -6.85 8.70 -12.96
CA LYS A 228 -8.30 8.70 -13.06
C LYS A 228 -8.95 8.28 -11.75
N THR A 229 -10.07 8.90 -11.43
CA THR A 229 -10.91 8.47 -10.32
C THR A 229 -11.53 7.10 -10.62
N VAL A 230 -11.41 6.18 -9.68
CA VAL A 230 -12.10 4.89 -9.72
C VAL A 230 -13.40 5.01 -8.92
N PRO A 231 -14.55 4.58 -9.42
CA PRO A 231 -15.77 4.57 -8.63
C PRO A 231 -15.63 3.58 -7.46
N TRP A 232 -16.31 3.89 -6.35
CA TRP A 232 -16.28 3.06 -5.14
C TRP A 232 -16.96 1.70 -5.29
#